data_c58716fcc132920ea9008607b7c6087c
#
_entry.id   c58716fcc132920ea9008607b7c6087c
#
_cell.length_a   1.000
_cell.length_b   1.000
_cell.length_c   1.000
_cell.angle_alpha   90.00
_cell.angle_beta   90.00
_cell.angle_gamma   90.00
#
_symmetry.space_group_name_H-M   'P 1'
#
loop_
_entity.id
_entity.type
_entity.pdbx_description
1 polymer ?
#
loop_
_entity_poly.entity_id
_entity_poly.type
_entity_poly.pdbx_seq_one_letter_code
_entity_poly.pdbx_strand_id
1 'polypeptide(L)'
;MTEGNFTDYVKIYAASGKGGAGSMHLHREKFVPKGGPDGGDGGRGGHIILRGNKHLWTLIHFKFQQHFRAEHGEAGGANRSFGADGKDITLEVPLGTIVKDAETGEVLFEITEDGQEIIALRGGKGGLGNWHFRTATNQTPRYAQPGLPGEERELLLELKVLADVGFVGFPNAGKSTLLSVITSAKPKIGDYPFTTLKPNLGIVQNRDYQSFVVADIPGIIEGAAEGKGLGHYFLRHIERNSVLLFLIPADSKDIIAEYHILLNELKEYNPELLDKDRLIAISKSDMLDDELTEAIRQEVVAGLGDTPFLFISSVSGKGIQQLKDKLWEMIQ
;
A
#
# COMPACT_ATOMS: atom_id res chain seq x y z
N MET A 1 -8.66 -14.33 -21.28
CA MET A 1 -8.06 -14.68 -19.97
C MET A 1 -7.93 -13.38 -19.20
N THR A 2 -8.83 -13.09 -18.28
CA THR A 2 -8.78 -11.91 -17.42
C THR A 2 -7.72 -12.16 -16.36
N GLU A 3 -6.53 -11.61 -16.55
CA GLU A 3 -5.53 -11.49 -15.50
C GLU A 3 -6.16 -10.75 -14.31
N GLY A 4 -6.03 -11.33 -13.13
CA GLY A 4 -6.67 -10.79 -11.92
C GLY A 4 -6.30 -9.33 -11.67
N ASN A 5 -7.26 -8.58 -11.16
CA ASN A 5 -7.19 -7.14 -10.89
C ASN A 5 -6.26 -6.74 -9.73
N PHE A 6 -5.34 -7.60 -9.27
CA PHE A 6 -4.43 -7.33 -8.16
C PHE A 6 -2.98 -7.35 -8.63
N THR A 7 -2.24 -6.29 -8.31
CA THR A 7 -0.80 -6.17 -8.58
C THR A 7 -0.13 -5.63 -7.33
N ASP A 8 0.81 -6.38 -6.80
CA ASP A 8 1.56 -6.14 -5.56
C ASP A 8 3.02 -5.76 -5.80
N TYR A 9 3.45 -5.87 -7.03
CA TYR A 9 4.81 -5.63 -7.46
C TYR A 9 4.81 -4.99 -8.84
N VAL A 10 5.45 -3.84 -8.98
CA VAL A 10 5.55 -3.15 -10.26
C VAL A 10 6.80 -2.29 -10.33
N LYS A 11 7.41 -2.27 -11.50
CA LYS A 11 8.54 -1.41 -11.83
C LYS A 11 8.03 -0.18 -12.59
N ILE A 12 8.46 1.00 -12.15
CA ILE A 12 8.14 2.28 -12.81
C ILE A 12 9.41 3.05 -13.14
N TYR A 13 9.36 3.81 -14.22
CA TYR A 13 10.40 4.71 -14.66
C TYR A 13 9.99 6.13 -14.27
N ALA A 14 10.71 6.73 -13.35
CA ALA A 14 10.42 8.05 -12.82
C ALA A 14 11.53 9.03 -13.18
N ALA A 15 11.16 10.19 -13.69
CA ALA A 15 12.06 11.28 -14.00
C ALA A 15 11.50 12.60 -13.44
N SER A 16 12.27 13.28 -12.62
CA SER A 16 11.95 14.62 -12.17
C SER A 16 12.31 15.67 -13.20
N GLY A 17 11.77 16.88 -13.07
CA GLY A 17 12.02 17.97 -13.99
C GLY A 17 13.43 18.55 -13.85
N LYS A 18 14.03 18.96 -14.96
CA LYS A 18 15.25 19.77 -14.98
C LYS A 18 14.89 21.21 -14.53
N GLY A 19 15.79 21.87 -13.82
CA GLY A 19 15.68 23.30 -13.53
C GLY A 19 15.84 24.16 -14.79
N GLY A 20 15.10 25.26 -14.83
CA GLY A 20 15.22 26.28 -15.89
C GLY A 20 16.57 26.99 -15.83
N ALA A 21 17.07 27.47 -16.97
CA ALA A 21 18.31 28.26 -16.98
C ALA A 21 18.06 29.67 -16.45
N GLY A 22 19.02 30.28 -15.77
CA GLY A 22 19.02 31.70 -15.48
C GLY A 22 19.16 32.53 -16.74
N SER A 23 18.65 33.75 -16.72
CA SER A 23 18.74 34.68 -17.84
C SER A 23 20.00 35.53 -17.79
N MET A 24 20.62 35.77 -18.94
CA MET A 24 21.73 36.71 -19.08
C MET A 24 21.30 38.06 -19.69
N HIS A 25 20.02 38.40 -19.51
CA HIS A 25 19.47 39.63 -20.06
C HIS A 25 20.15 40.88 -19.47
N LEU A 26 20.37 41.88 -20.32
CA LEU A 26 20.90 43.19 -19.93
C LEU A 26 19.81 44.23 -20.22
N HIS A 27 19.50 45.02 -19.23
CA HIS A 27 18.49 46.09 -19.31
C HIS A 27 18.86 47.13 -20.38
N ARG A 28 17.93 47.44 -21.27
CA ARG A 28 18.07 48.43 -22.34
C ARG A 28 16.75 49.18 -22.51
N GLU A 29 16.82 50.50 -22.36
CA GLU A 29 15.68 51.39 -22.61
C GLU A 29 16.13 52.57 -23.48
N LYS A 30 15.15 53.32 -24.02
CA LYS A 30 15.37 54.39 -24.97
C LYS A 30 16.42 55.43 -24.59
N PHE A 31 16.62 55.70 -23.32
CA PHE A 31 17.60 56.65 -22.79
C PHE A 31 18.62 56.02 -21.80
N VAL A 32 18.60 54.68 -21.69
CA VAL A 32 19.51 53.91 -20.82
C VAL A 32 20.18 52.79 -21.62
N PRO A 33 21.10 53.12 -22.56
CA PRO A 33 21.71 52.15 -23.44
C PRO A 33 22.69 51.19 -22.72
N LYS A 34 23.13 51.52 -21.50
CA LYS A 34 24.02 50.70 -20.66
C LYS A 34 23.36 50.34 -19.34
N GLY A 35 22.13 49.87 -19.38
CA GLY A 35 21.47 49.27 -18.20
C GLY A 35 22.24 48.05 -17.70
N GLY A 36 22.23 47.84 -16.40
CA GLY A 36 22.94 46.71 -15.78
C GLY A 36 22.32 45.35 -16.07
N PRO A 37 22.87 44.25 -15.48
CA PRO A 37 22.29 42.94 -15.57
C PRO A 37 20.92 42.92 -14.85
N ASP A 38 19.93 42.40 -15.51
CA ASP A 38 18.54 42.28 -15.02
C ASP A 38 17.90 40.90 -15.35
N GLY A 39 18.73 39.91 -15.71
CA GLY A 39 18.26 38.55 -15.93
C GLY A 39 17.78 37.91 -14.65
N GLY A 40 16.58 37.33 -14.67
CA GLY A 40 15.98 36.59 -13.59
C GLY A 40 16.48 35.14 -13.50
N ASP A 41 16.16 34.49 -12.41
CA ASP A 41 16.53 33.10 -12.16
C ASP A 41 15.57 32.14 -12.90
N GLY A 42 16.04 30.95 -13.24
CA GLY A 42 15.20 29.89 -13.76
C GLY A 42 14.33 29.24 -12.65
N GLY A 43 13.18 28.71 -13.02
CA GLY A 43 12.31 27.96 -12.14
C GLY A 43 12.89 26.59 -11.77
N ARG A 44 12.45 26.05 -10.68
CA ARG A 44 12.74 24.66 -10.23
C ARG A 44 12.06 23.65 -11.17
N GLY A 45 12.68 22.50 -11.43
CA GLY A 45 12.01 21.36 -12.03
C GLY A 45 11.01 20.71 -11.06
N GLY A 46 9.94 20.12 -11.58
CA GLY A 46 8.94 19.40 -10.79
C GLY A 46 9.51 18.17 -10.10
N HIS A 47 9.00 17.85 -8.94
CA HIS A 47 9.32 16.65 -8.17
C HIS A 47 8.45 15.46 -8.59
N ILE A 48 8.91 14.24 -8.27
CA ILE A 48 8.07 13.04 -8.20
C ILE A 48 7.82 12.77 -6.72
N ILE A 49 6.55 12.77 -6.34
CA ILE A 49 6.09 12.59 -4.96
C ILE A 49 5.24 11.31 -4.92
N LEU A 50 5.48 10.45 -3.94
CA LEU A 50 4.57 9.36 -3.62
C LEU A 50 3.72 9.76 -2.41
N ARG A 51 2.40 9.48 -2.52
CA ARG A 51 1.42 9.78 -1.47
C ARG A 51 0.68 8.51 -1.08
N GLY A 52 0.60 8.24 0.22
CA GLY A 52 -0.21 7.16 0.77
C GLY A 52 -1.71 7.43 0.61
N ASN A 53 -2.45 6.43 0.16
CA ASN A 53 -3.89 6.49 0.04
C ASN A 53 -4.49 5.18 0.56
N LYS A 54 -5.21 5.25 1.71
CA LYS A 54 -5.85 4.10 2.35
C LYS A 54 -6.98 3.46 1.53
N HIS A 55 -7.51 4.16 0.52
CA HIS A 55 -8.55 3.63 -0.36
C HIS A 55 -7.99 2.80 -1.52
N LEU A 56 -6.68 2.80 -1.69
CA LEU A 56 -5.99 1.96 -2.66
C LEU A 56 -5.50 0.68 -1.98
N TRP A 57 -5.68 -0.45 -2.65
CA TRP A 57 -5.31 -1.79 -2.16
C TRP A 57 -4.49 -2.59 -3.18
N THR A 58 -4.10 -1.97 -4.30
CA THR A 58 -3.30 -2.60 -5.35
C THR A 58 -2.51 -1.57 -6.14
N LEU A 59 -1.39 -1.99 -6.70
CA LEU A 59 -0.54 -1.19 -7.60
C LEU A 59 -0.94 -1.31 -9.08
N ILE A 60 -2.16 -1.78 -9.37
CA ILE A 60 -2.57 -2.15 -10.73
C ILE A 60 -2.50 -0.99 -11.74
N HIS A 61 -2.74 0.26 -11.30
CA HIS A 61 -2.67 1.39 -12.23
C HIS A 61 -1.28 1.54 -12.83
N PHE A 62 -0.23 1.22 -12.05
CA PHE A 62 1.16 1.30 -12.48
C PHE A 62 1.53 0.19 -13.49
N LYS A 63 0.73 -0.88 -13.60
CA LYS A 63 0.91 -1.89 -14.64
C LYS A 63 0.61 -1.31 -16.03
N PHE A 64 -0.33 -0.38 -16.11
CA PHE A 64 -0.76 0.23 -17.38
C PHE A 64 0.01 1.52 -17.70
N GLN A 65 0.45 2.24 -16.68
CA GLN A 65 1.27 3.44 -16.83
C GLN A 65 2.54 3.28 -15.99
N GLN A 66 3.66 3.09 -16.66
CA GLN A 66 4.95 2.83 -16.02
C GLN A 66 5.92 4.02 -16.10
N HIS A 67 5.66 5.01 -16.96
CA HIS A 67 6.55 6.14 -17.18
C HIS A 67 5.94 7.42 -16.62
N PHE A 68 6.65 8.05 -15.69
CA PHE A 68 6.26 9.30 -15.06
C PHE A 68 7.38 10.32 -15.19
N ARG A 69 7.07 11.47 -15.78
CA ARG A 69 8.04 12.55 -16.00
C ARG A 69 7.44 13.88 -15.59
N ALA A 70 8.03 14.51 -14.55
CA ALA A 70 7.62 15.83 -14.08
C ALA A 70 8.06 16.94 -15.03
N GLU A 71 7.39 18.08 -14.98
CA GLU A 71 7.66 19.22 -15.84
C GLU A 71 9.01 19.86 -15.53
N HIS A 72 9.66 20.38 -16.56
CA HIS A 72 10.88 21.17 -16.38
C HIS A 72 10.54 22.58 -15.90
N GLY A 73 11.43 23.20 -15.14
CA GLY A 73 11.33 24.61 -14.81
C GLY A 73 11.58 25.48 -16.03
N GLU A 74 10.90 26.61 -16.09
CA GLU A 74 11.09 27.58 -17.16
C GLU A 74 12.35 28.41 -16.98
N ALA A 75 12.90 28.92 -18.06
CA ALA A 75 14.04 29.83 -18.01
C ALA A 75 13.65 31.17 -17.41
N GLY A 76 14.58 31.83 -16.73
CA GLY A 76 14.41 33.20 -16.25
C GLY A 76 14.27 34.20 -17.39
N GLY A 77 13.52 35.27 -17.15
CA GLY A 77 13.25 36.33 -18.11
C GLY A 77 14.08 37.59 -17.88
N ALA A 78 13.72 38.67 -18.59
CA ALA A 78 14.18 40.03 -18.37
C ALA A 78 13.55 40.65 -17.11
N ASN A 79 14.04 41.82 -16.69
CA ASN A 79 13.50 42.59 -15.56
C ASN A 79 13.45 41.78 -14.24
N ARG A 80 14.44 40.88 -14.06
CA ARG A 80 14.53 39.93 -12.93
C ARG A 80 13.29 39.03 -12.78
N SER A 81 12.60 38.76 -13.88
CA SER A 81 11.47 37.86 -13.88
C SER A 81 11.94 36.41 -13.71
N PHE A 82 11.48 35.76 -12.66
CA PHE A 82 11.77 34.35 -12.41
C PHE A 82 11.02 33.45 -13.42
N GLY A 83 11.66 32.38 -13.86
CA GLY A 83 10.97 31.33 -14.60
C GLY A 83 9.97 30.58 -13.68
N ALA A 84 8.89 30.12 -14.24
CA ALA A 84 7.91 29.33 -13.49
C ALA A 84 8.51 27.97 -13.08
N ASP A 85 8.16 27.51 -11.89
CA ASP A 85 8.49 26.16 -11.43
C ASP A 85 7.73 25.12 -12.22
N GLY A 86 8.39 24.01 -12.56
CA GLY A 86 7.74 22.85 -13.16
C GLY A 86 6.78 22.20 -12.18
N LYS A 87 5.66 21.71 -12.67
CA LYS A 87 4.65 21.04 -11.85
C LYS A 87 5.17 19.71 -11.32
N ASP A 88 4.90 19.46 -10.03
CA ASP A 88 5.16 18.21 -9.37
C ASP A 88 4.16 17.15 -9.83
N ILE A 89 4.57 15.88 -9.84
CA ILE A 89 3.68 14.74 -10.06
C ILE A 89 3.55 13.98 -8.75
N THR A 90 2.30 13.83 -8.28
CA THR A 90 1.98 13.00 -7.13
C THR A 90 1.44 11.66 -7.62
N LEU A 91 2.09 10.57 -7.19
CA LEU A 91 1.71 9.19 -7.44
C LEU A 91 1.08 8.62 -6.18
N GLU A 92 -0.20 8.28 -6.25
CA GLU A 92 -0.90 7.68 -5.12
C GLU A 92 -0.63 6.18 -5.07
N VAL A 93 -0.23 5.69 -3.89
CA VAL A 93 0.09 4.29 -3.63
C VAL A 93 -0.65 3.78 -2.39
N PRO A 94 -0.97 2.48 -2.32
CA PRO A 94 -1.54 1.87 -1.12
C PRO A 94 -0.61 2.03 0.09
N LEU A 95 -1.20 1.99 1.30
CA LEU A 95 -0.42 1.94 2.53
C LEU A 95 0.38 0.64 2.60
N GLY A 96 1.58 0.69 3.18
CA GLY A 96 2.52 -0.43 3.22
C GLY A 96 3.28 -0.65 1.91
N THR A 97 3.27 0.33 0.99
CA THR A 97 4.11 0.28 -0.21
C THR A 97 5.56 0.59 0.16
N ILE A 98 6.45 -0.35 -0.15
CA ILE A 98 7.91 -0.16 -0.10
C ILE A 98 8.37 0.30 -1.46
N VAL A 99 9.20 1.32 -1.45
CA VAL A 99 9.87 1.82 -2.64
C VAL A 99 11.33 1.43 -2.58
N LYS A 100 11.78 0.70 -3.60
CA LYS A 100 13.18 0.26 -3.76
C LYS A 100 13.76 0.87 -5.03
N ASP A 101 15.06 1.05 -5.03
CA ASP A 101 15.81 1.28 -6.25
C ASP A 101 15.85 -0.03 -7.05
N ALA A 102 15.46 0.00 -8.32
CA ALA A 102 15.36 -1.22 -9.13
C ALA A 102 16.72 -1.76 -9.57
N GLU A 103 17.78 -0.95 -9.57
CA GLU A 103 19.13 -1.36 -9.94
C GLU A 103 19.88 -1.99 -8.76
N THR A 104 19.79 -1.35 -7.58
CA THR A 104 20.52 -1.78 -6.38
C THR A 104 19.72 -2.73 -5.49
N GLY A 105 18.38 -2.72 -5.59
CA GLY A 105 17.48 -3.44 -4.69
C GLY A 105 17.38 -2.80 -3.29
N GLU A 106 18.02 -1.66 -3.06
CA GLU A 106 18.02 -0.96 -1.78
C GLU A 106 16.63 -0.37 -1.48
N VAL A 107 16.17 -0.52 -0.24
CA VAL A 107 14.93 0.11 0.22
C VAL A 107 15.18 1.58 0.44
N LEU A 108 14.50 2.43 -0.33
CA LEU A 108 14.60 3.88 -0.22
C LEU A 108 13.71 4.41 0.92
N PHE A 109 12.46 4.00 0.95
CA PHE A 109 11.48 4.37 1.99
C PHE A 109 10.24 3.48 1.91
N GLU A 110 9.36 3.64 2.91
CA GLU A 110 8.08 2.97 3.01
C GLU A 110 6.97 4.00 3.27
N ILE A 111 5.80 3.80 2.67
CA ILE A 111 4.59 4.62 2.88
C ILE A 111 3.66 3.85 3.82
N THR A 112 3.46 4.35 5.03
CA THR A 112 2.71 3.66 6.09
C THR A 112 1.44 4.38 6.54
N GLU A 113 1.32 5.70 6.27
CA GLU A 113 0.23 6.52 6.75
C GLU A 113 -0.58 7.12 5.60
N ASP A 114 -1.88 7.31 5.84
CA ASP A 114 -2.76 7.98 4.88
C ASP A 114 -2.38 9.44 4.71
N GLY A 115 -2.27 9.88 3.46
CA GLY A 115 -1.83 11.23 3.15
C GLY A 115 -0.33 11.51 3.35
N GLN A 116 0.47 10.54 3.79
CA GLN A 116 1.93 10.67 3.89
C GLN A 116 2.53 10.95 2.51
N GLU A 117 3.28 12.04 2.39
CA GLU A 117 3.96 12.43 1.16
C GLU A 117 5.47 12.32 1.31
N ILE A 118 6.11 11.61 0.38
CA ILE A 118 7.58 11.50 0.31
C ILE A 118 8.04 11.87 -1.09
N ILE A 119 9.02 12.77 -1.16
CA ILE A 119 9.66 13.12 -2.44
C ILE A 119 10.59 11.99 -2.82
N ALA A 120 10.19 11.21 -3.83
CA ALA A 120 11.00 10.12 -4.37
C ALA A 120 12.16 10.62 -5.23
N LEU A 121 11.89 11.61 -6.09
CA LEU A 121 12.91 12.23 -6.94
C LEU A 121 12.79 13.75 -6.88
N ARG A 122 13.91 14.41 -6.62
CA ARG A 122 13.94 15.86 -6.53
C ARG A 122 14.17 16.49 -7.89
N GLY A 123 13.34 17.50 -8.21
CA GLY A 123 13.56 18.36 -9.38
C GLY A 123 14.85 19.16 -9.29
N GLY A 124 15.47 19.38 -10.43
CA GLY A 124 16.67 20.18 -10.53
C GLY A 124 16.43 21.63 -10.11
N LYS A 125 17.41 22.24 -9.45
CA LYS A 125 17.36 23.66 -9.09
C LYS A 125 17.45 24.55 -10.33
N GLY A 126 16.70 25.63 -10.36
CA GLY A 126 16.84 26.68 -11.36
C GLY A 126 18.22 27.35 -11.29
N GLY A 127 18.72 27.76 -12.45
CA GLY A 127 19.98 28.49 -12.55
C GLY A 127 19.82 29.97 -12.16
N LEU A 128 20.84 30.56 -11.55
CA LEU A 128 20.83 31.96 -11.18
C LEU A 128 21.01 32.86 -12.41
N GLY A 129 20.25 33.96 -12.46
CA GLY A 129 20.37 35.00 -13.46
C GLY A 129 21.63 35.85 -13.30
N ASN A 130 22.00 36.60 -14.36
CA ASN A 130 23.23 37.38 -14.37
C ASN A 130 23.28 38.49 -13.34
N TRP A 131 22.16 38.96 -12.84
CA TRP A 131 22.11 40.01 -11.82
C TRP A 131 22.80 39.59 -10.50
N HIS A 132 22.79 38.30 -10.16
CA HIS A 132 23.48 37.76 -8.98
C HIS A 132 25.01 37.82 -9.09
N PHE A 133 25.56 37.87 -10.30
CA PHE A 133 26.99 37.86 -10.55
C PHE A 133 27.59 39.24 -10.72
N ARG A 134 26.78 40.30 -10.48
CA ARG A 134 27.27 41.67 -10.50
C ARG A 134 28.20 41.92 -9.31
N THR A 135 29.41 42.37 -9.61
CA THR A 135 30.39 42.78 -8.61
C THR A 135 30.93 44.17 -8.92
N ALA A 136 31.74 44.75 -8.03
CA ALA A 136 32.36 46.05 -8.24
C ALA A 136 33.31 46.07 -9.49
N THR A 137 33.94 44.93 -9.74
CA THR A 137 34.87 44.77 -10.89
C THR A 137 34.16 44.22 -12.15
N ASN A 138 33.03 43.48 -11.99
CA ASN A 138 32.24 42.98 -13.11
C ASN A 138 30.81 43.50 -13.01
N GLN A 139 30.57 44.72 -13.51
CA GLN A 139 29.25 45.38 -13.39
C GLN A 139 28.22 44.87 -14.41
N THR A 140 28.64 44.20 -15.46
CA THR A 140 27.76 43.70 -16.56
C THR A 140 28.08 42.28 -16.92
N PRO A 141 27.90 41.30 -16.03
CA PRO A 141 28.15 39.89 -16.34
C PRO A 141 27.25 39.42 -17.48
N ARG A 142 27.84 38.79 -18.50
CA ARG A 142 27.17 38.23 -19.69
C ARG A 142 27.02 36.73 -19.61
N TYR A 143 26.87 36.19 -18.41
CA TYR A 143 26.66 34.78 -18.16
C TYR A 143 25.63 34.61 -17.06
N ALA A 144 24.93 33.51 -17.11
CA ALA A 144 24.01 33.04 -16.11
C ALA A 144 24.26 31.54 -15.85
N GLN A 145 23.75 31.00 -14.77
CA GLN A 145 23.89 29.59 -14.50
C GLN A 145 22.86 28.76 -15.30
N PRO A 146 23.26 27.61 -15.86
CA PRO A 146 22.29 26.63 -16.36
C PRO A 146 21.50 26.07 -15.18
N GLY A 147 20.26 25.64 -15.43
CA GLY A 147 19.52 24.87 -14.45
C GLY A 147 20.17 23.51 -14.25
N LEU A 148 20.09 22.99 -13.03
CA LEU A 148 20.60 21.68 -12.70
C LEU A 148 19.71 20.58 -13.31
N PRO A 149 20.29 19.41 -13.67
CA PRO A 149 19.50 18.27 -14.13
C PRO A 149 18.56 17.81 -12.99
N GLY A 150 17.44 17.17 -13.35
CA GLY A 150 16.62 16.39 -12.45
C GLY A 150 17.24 15.02 -12.21
N GLU A 151 16.59 14.24 -11.38
CA GLU A 151 16.93 12.85 -11.08
C GLU A 151 16.08 11.92 -11.96
N GLU A 152 16.69 10.84 -12.46
CA GLU A 152 16.00 9.78 -13.20
C GLU A 152 16.33 8.45 -12.52
N ARG A 153 15.31 7.64 -12.21
CA ARG A 153 15.48 6.32 -11.60
C ARG A 153 14.39 5.35 -12.03
N GLU A 154 14.77 4.08 -12.06
CA GLU A 154 13.82 2.99 -12.04
C GLU A 154 13.48 2.65 -10.60
N LEU A 155 12.21 2.81 -10.24
CA LEU A 155 11.72 2.50 -8.91
C LEU A 155 10.91 1.22 -8.94
N LEU A 156 11.13 0.39 -7.94
CA LEU A 156 10.39 -0.82 -7.70
C LEU A 156 9.42 -0.57 -6.56
N LEU A 157 8.15 -0.63 -6.87
CA LEU A 157 7.07 -0.54 -5.88
C LEU A 157 6.66 -1.95 -5.47
N GLU A 158 6.71 -2.24 -4.20
CA GLU A 158 6.34 -3.53 -3.61
C GLU A 158 5.38 -3.30 -2.46
N LEU A 159 4.23 -3.95 -2.53
CA LEU A 159 3.20 -3.84 -1.51
C LEU A 159 3.42 -4.91 -0.43
N LYS A 160 3.72 -4.47 0.79
CA LYS A 160 3.92 -5.35 1.96
C LYS A 160 2.62 -5.84 2.60
N VAL A 161 1.53 -5.12 2.42
CA VAL A 161 0.24 -5.48 3.04
C VAL A 161 -0.39 -6.58 2.23
N LEU A 162 -0.57 -7.75 2.86
CA LEU A 162 -1.18 -8.89 2.20
C LEU A 162 -2.70 -8.87 2.28
N ALA A 163 -3.28 -8.48 3.41
CA ALA A 163 -4.73 -8.47 3.59
C ALA A 163 -5.16 -7.65 4.81
N ASP A 164 -6.40 -7.16 4.80
CA ASP A 164 -7.04 -6.52 5.94
C ASP A 164 -7.53 -7.56 6.95
N VAL A 165 -7.94 -8.75 6.46
CA VAL A 165 -8.43 -9.87 7.27
C VAL A 165 -7.63 -11.13 6.98
N GLY A 166 -7.10 -11.74 8.04
CA GLY A 166 -6.43 -13.04 7.97
C GLY A 166 -7.34 -14.18 8.44
N PHE A 167 -7.45 -15.27 7.67
CA PHE A 167 -8.21 -16.45 8.07
C PHE A 167 -7.35 -17.38 8.92
N VAL A 168 -7.90 -17.78 10.06
CA VAL A 168 -7.31 -18.71 11.01
C VAL A 168 -8.27 -19.90 11.20
N GLY A 169 -7.78 -21.10 11.15
CA GLY A 169 -8.64 -22.29 11.36
C GLY A 169 -7.97 -23.58 10.91
N PHE A 170 -8.42 -24.70 11.44
CA PHE A 170 -7.91 -26.02 11.12
C PHE A 170 -8.11 -26.42 9.64
N PRO A 171 -7.37 -27.40 9.13
CA PRO A 171 -7.67 -28.00 7.84
C PRO A 171 -9.16 -28.41 7.77
N ASN A 172 -9.80 -28.20 6.62
CA ASN A 172 -11.21 -28.49 6.41
C ASN A 172 -12.24 -27.65 7.21
N ALA A 173 -11.81 -26.61 7.93
CA ALA A 173 -12.72 -25.64 8.57
C ALA A 173 -13.54 -24.82 7.57
N GLY A 174 -13.27 -24.94 6.27
CA GLY A 174 -14.01 -24.24 5.22
C GLY A 174 -13.39 -22.91 4.76
N LYS A 175 -12.13 -22.61 5.12
CA LYS A 175 -11.44 -21.35 4.77
C LYS A 175 -11.46 -21.06 3.27
N SER A 176 -10.95 -21.97 2.46
CA SER A 176 -10.85 -21.76 1.01
C SER A 176 -12.24 -21.74 0.33
N THR A 177 -13.22 -22.48 0.88
CA THR A 177 -14.60 -22.42 0.41
C THR A 177 -15.21 -21.05 0.73
N LEU A 178 -15.05 -20.58 1.97
CA LEU A 178 -15.51 -19.24 2.38
C LEU A 178 -14.87 -18.18 1.49
N LEU A 179 -13.55 -18.23 1.29
CA LEU A 179 -12.81 -17.29 0.44
C LEU A 179 -13.44 -17.24 -0.96
N SER A 180 -13.74 -18.38 -1.57
CA SER A 180 -14.32 -18.44 -2.92
C SER A 180 -15.73 -17.86 -3.01
N VAL A 181 -16.50 -17.91 -1.91
CA VAL A 181 -17.89 -17.42 -1.86
C VAL A 181 -17.96 -15.92 -1.59
N ILE A 182 -17.08 -15.38 -0.70
CA ILE A 182 -17.13 -13.98 -0.32
C ILE A 182 -16.41 -13.05 -1.30
N THR A 183 -15.50 -13.59 -2.12
CA THR A 183 -14.69 -12.79 -3.05
C THR A 183 -15.41 -12.55 -4.38
N SER A 184 -15.23 -11.34 -4.92
CA SER A 184 -15.86 -10.91 -6.18
C SER A 184 -15.15 -11.46 -7.42
N ALA A 185 -13.93 -11.93 -7.28
CA ALA A 185 -13.12 -12.55 -8.35
C ALA A 185 -12.49 -13.82 -7.82
N LYS A 186 -12.09 -14.74 -8.72
CA LYS A 186 -11.37 -15.95 -8.29
C LYS A 186 -10.16 -15.56 -7.45
N PRO A 187 -9.99 -16.16 -6.25
CA PRO A 187 -8.85 -15.92 -5.41
C PRO A 187 -7.54 -16.11 -6.19
N LYS A 188 -6.61 -15.21 -6.00
CA LYS A 188 -5.29 -15.28 -6.65
C LYS A 188 -4.30 -15.93 -5.70
N ILE A 189 -3.63 -16.96 -6.17
CA ILE A 189 -2.46 -17.52 -5.46
C ILE A 189 -1.33 -16.50 -5.64
N GLY A 190 -0.90 -15.87 -4.55
CA GLY A 190 0.22 -14.94 -4.56
C GLY A 190 1.55 -15.70 -4.67
N ASP A 191 2.35 -15.37 -5.68
CA ASP A 191 3.71 -15.90 -5.82
C ASP A 191 4.70 -14.88 -5.28
N TYR A 192 4.83 -14.84 -3.95
CA TYR A 192 5.69 -13.89 -3.27
C TYR A 192 7.07 -14.51 -3.08
N PRO A 193 8.15 -13.87 -3.56
CA PRO A 193 9.51 -14.42 -3.49
C PRO A 193 10.02 -14.62 -2.06
N PHE A 194 9.30 -14.09 -1.07
CA PHE A 194 9.63 -14.19 0.35
C PHE A 194 8.70 -15.14 1.14
N THR A 195 7.74 -15.82 0.47
CA THR A 195 6.83 -16.77 1.12
C THR A 195 7.17 -18.21 0.72
N THR A 196 7.31 -19.08 1.71
CA THR A 196 7.49 -20.53 1.49
C THR A 196 6.16 -21.18 1.08
N LEU A 197 5.03 -20.59 1.54
CA LEU A 197 3.67 -21.00 1.19
C LEU A 197 2.96 -19.82 0.50
N LYS A 198 2.22 -20.14 -0.56
CA LYS A 198 1.52 -19.15 -1.37
C LYS A 198 0.16 -18.83 -0.74
N PRO A 199 -0.07 -17.63 -0.21
CA PRO A 199 -1.37 -17.25 0.32
C PRO A 199 -2.41 -17.13 -0.80
N ASN A 200 -3.65 -17.49 -0.50
CA ASN A 200 -4.77 -17.24 -1.37
C ASN A 200 -5.38 -15.89 -0.98
N LEU A 201 -5.23 -14.89 -1.83
CA LEU A 201 -5.80 -13.57 -1.62
C LEU A 201 -7.12 -13.41 -2.36
N GLY A 202 -8.06 -12.72 -1.74
CA GLY A 202 -9.33 -12.40 -2.36
C GLY A 202 -9.82 -11.01 -1.98
N ILE A 203 -10.46 -10.34 -2.94
CA ILE A 203 -11.09 -9.04 -2.72
C ILE A 203 -12.55 -9.28 -2.41
N VAL A 204 -12.98 -8.82 -1.23
CA VAL A 204 -14.36 -8.87 -0.79
C VAL A 204 -15.00 -7.51 -1.07
N GLN A 205 -16.08 -7.53 -1.85
CA GLN A 205 -16.94 -6.35 -2.00
C GLN A 205 -18.02 -6.37 -0.93
N ASN A 206 -18.11 -5.27 -0.20
CA ASN A 206 -19.21 -4.97 0.72
C ASN A 206 -20.21 -4.03 0.03
N ARG A 207 -21.18 -3.49 0.78
CA ARG A 207 -22.14 -2.50 0.29
C ARG A 207 -21.43 -1.20 -0.12
N ASP A 208 -22.05 -0.41 -0.99
CA ASP A 208 -21.58 0.93 -1.37
C ASP A 208 -20.20 0.99 -2.04
N TYR A 209 -19.88 -0.04 -2.85
CA TYR A 209 -18.58 -0.15 -3.56
C TYR A 209 -17.35 -0.22 -2.65
N GLN A 210 -17.56 -0.43 -1.35
CA GLN A 210 -16.48 -0.65 -0.40
C GLN A 210 -15.86 -2.03 -0.61
N SER A 211 -14.57 -2.15 -0.47
CA SER A 211 -13.88 -3.43 -0.61
C SER A 211 -12.70 -3.54 0.35
N PHE A 212 -12.40 -4.76 0.74
CA PHE A 212 -11.25 -5.10 1.57
C PHE A 212 -10.62 -6.41 1.10
N VAL A 213 -9.38 -6.64 1.48
CA VAL A 213 -8.62 -7.83 1.07
C VAL A 213 -8.64 -8.85 2.19
N VAL A 214 -8.90 -10.10 1.83
CA VAL A 214 -8.81 -11.23 2.75
C VAL A 214 -7.73 -12.20 2.30
N ALA A 215 -7.03 -12.82 3.25
CA ALA A 215 -6.02 -13.82 3.00
C ALA A 215 -6.37 -15.14 3.69
N ASP A 216 -6.40 -16.23 2.93
CA ASP A 216 -6.29 -17.57 3.48
C ASP A 216 -4.79 -17.90 3.57
N ILE A 217 -4.30 -18.05 4.79
CA ILE A 217 -2.90 -18.27 5.10
C ILE A 217 -2.72 -19.76 5.39
N PRO A 218 -2.30 -20.56 4.39
CA PRO A 218 -2.06 -21.99 4.59
C PRO A 218 -0.91 -22.19 5.57
N GLY A 219 -1.05 -23.13 6.50
CA GLY A 219 0.08 -23.59 7.33
C GLY A 219 0.35 -22.80 8.60
N ILE A 220 -0.56 -21.91 9.06
CA ILE A 220 -0.47 -21.41 10.46
C ILE A 220 -0.57 -22.60 11.42
N ILE A 221 -1.26 -23.66 11.06
CA ILE A 221 -1.59 -24.79 11.91
C ILE A 221 -0.85 -26.09 11.55
N GLU A 222 -0.32 -26.23 10.34
CA GLU A 222 0.40 -27.42 9.90
C GLU A 222 1.92 -27.27 10.08
N GLY A 223 2.44 -27.49 11.30
CA GLY A 223 3.86 -27.66 11.56
C GLY A 223 4.60 -26.42 12.09
N ALA A 224 3.93 -25.44 12.63
CA ALA A 224 4.57 -24.31 13.34
C ALA A 224 5.39 -24.82 14.56
N ALA A 225 4.91 -25.87 15.23
CA ALA A 225 5.60 -26.51 16.35
C ALA A 225 6.79 -27.39 15.94
N GLU A 226 6.90 -27.82 14.67
CA GLU A 226 7.98 -28.69 14.21
C GLU A 226 9.24 -27.96 13.69
N GLY A 227 9.33 -26.64 13.83
CA GLY A 227 10.54 -25.88 13.47
C GLY A 227 10.88 -25.85 11.98
N LYS A 228 10.00 -26.35 11.10
CA LYS A 228 10.09 -26.15 9.64
C LYS A 228 9.52 -24.78 9.28
N GLY A 229 10.17 -23.75 9.79
CA GLY A 229 9.73 -22.39 9.84
C GLY A 229 9.18 -21.87 8.53
N LEU A 230 7.94 -21.43 8.57
CA LEU A 230 7.47 -20.30 7.75
C LEU A 230 8.45 -19.15 8.01
N GLY A 231 9.16 -18.71 6.97
CA GLY A 231 10.22 -17.75 7.13
C GLY A 231 9.75 -16.50 7.88
N HIS A 232 10.56 -15.98 8.77
CA HIS A 232 10.32 -14.77 9.58
C HIS A 232 9.81 -13.55 8.77
N TYR A 233 9.97 -13.56 7.47
CA TYR A 233 9.49 -12.52 6.54
C TYR A 233 8.00 -12.59 6.25
N PHE A 234 7.41 -13.79 6.20
CA PHE A 234 5.97 -13.96 5.97
C PHE A 234 5.12 -13.46 7.15
N LEU A 235 5.66 -13.53 8.33
CA LEU A 235 5.05 -13.19 9.60
C LEU A 235 4.82 -11.70 9.80
N ARG A 236 5.74 -10.88 9.31
CA ARG A 236 5.59 -9.42 9.30
C ARG A 236 4.39 -8.94 8.50
N HIS A 237 3.87 -9.77 7.60
CA HIS A 237 2.71 -9.41 6.78
C HIS A 237 1.38 -9.68 7.49
N ILE A 238 1.34 -10.70 8.37
CA ILE A 238 0.18 -10.94 9.24
C ILE A 238 0.11 -9.90 10.36
N GLU A 239 1.25 -9.40 10.81
CA GLU A 239 1.34 -8.32 11.79
C GLU A 239 0.57 -7.06 11.38
N ARG A 240 0.32 -6.88 10.09
CA ARG A 240 -0.39 -5.72 9.54
C ARG A 240 -1.85 -5.97 9.17
N ASN A 241 -2.35 -7.19 9.33
CA ASN A 241 -3.80 -7.43 9.20
C ASN A 241 -4.52 -6.74 10.34
N SER A 242 -5.62 -6.06 10.04
CA SER A 242 -6.40 -5.36 11.06
C SER A 242 -7.22 -6.35 11.90
N VAL A 243 -7.74 -7.43 11.29
CA VAL A 243 -8.66 -8.38 11.92
C VAL A 243 -8.24 -9.82 11.63
N LEU A 244 -8.41 -10.70 12.62
CA LEU A 244 -8.27 -12.15 12.49
C LEU A 244 -9.66 -12.81 12.50
N LEU A 245 -9.98 -13.57 11.45
CA LEU A 245 -11.21 -14.35 11.35
C LEU A 245 -10.91 -15.82 11.67
N PHE A 246 -11.37 -16.27 12.83
CA PHE A 246 -11.28 -17.66 13.24
C PHE A 246 -12.44 -18.45 12.64
N LEU A 247 -12.14 -19.46 11.83
CA LEU A 247 -13.13 -20.39 11.30
C LEU A 247 -13.09 -21.68 12.09
N ILE A 248 -14.20 -21.99 12.77
CA ILE A 248 -14.39 -23.22 13.53
C ILE A 248 -15.63 -23.92 12.98
N PRO A 249 -15.54 -25.18 12.55
CA PRO A 249 -16.69 -25.85 11.97
C PRO A 249 -17.70 -26.23 13.06
N ALA A 250 -18.99 -26.13 12.75
CA ALA A 250 -20.08 -26.45 13.67
C ALA A 250 -20.17 -27.95 14.05
N ASP A 251 -19.54 -28.82 13.24
CA ASP A 251 -19.38 -30.25 13.50
C ASP A 251 -18.15 -30.60 14.37
N SER A 252 -17.47 -29.56 14.93
CA SER A 252 -16.41 -29.76 15.92
C SER A 252 -16.96 -30.35 17.20
N LYS A 253 -16.11 -31.17 17.87
CA LYS A 253 -16.45 -31.77 19.17
C LYS A 253 -16.45 -30.78 20.31
N ASP A 254 -15.62 -29.74 20.22
CA ASP A 254 -15.47 -28.70 21.26
C ASP A 254 -14.94 -27.42 20.57
N ILE A 255 -15.85 -26.51 20.32
CA ILE A 255 -15.58 -25.23 19.62
C ILE A 255 -14.65 -24.35 20.48
N ILE A 256 -14.81 -24.38 21.79
CA ILE A 256 -14.05 -23.58 22.73
C ILE A 256 -12.61 -24.07 22.81
N ALA A 257 -12.42 -25.41 22.93
CA ALA A 257 -11.09 -26.00 22.93
C ALA A 257 -10.34 -25.74 21.63
N GLU A 258 -11.01 -25.88 20.47
CA GLU A 258 -10.40 -25.56 19.18
C GLU A 258 -9.95 -24.09 19.08
N TYR A 259 -10.80 -23.16 19.56
CA TYR A 259 -10.42 -21.75 19.58
C TYR A 259 -9.18 -21.48 20.44
N HIS A 260 -9.10 -22.08 21.62
CA HIS A 260 -7.94 -21.92 22.49
C HIS A 260 -6.66 -22.55 21.93
N ILE A 261 -6.78 -23.68 21.23
CA ILE A 261 -5.63 -24.29 20.52
C ILE A 261 -5.13 -23.32 19.45
N LEU A 262 -6.02 -22.77 18.62
CA LEU A 262 -5.67 -21.80 17.58
C LEU A 262 -5.02 -20.54 18.18
N LEU A 263 -5.53 -20.04 19.30
CA LEU A 263 -4.92 -18.90 20.00
C LEU A 263 -3.52 -19.20 20.52
N ASN A 264 -3.31 -20.41 21.07
CA ASN A 264 -2.00 -20.80 21.58
C ASN A 264 -0.99 -20.94 20.43
N GLU A 265 -1.39 -21.49 19.29
CA GLU A 265 -0.52 -21.58 18.11
C GLU A 265 -0.14 -20.18 17.58
N LEU A 266 -1.11 -19.25 17.53
CA LEU A 266 -0.80 -17.86 17.18
C LEU A 266 0.16 -17.22 18.16
N LYS A 267 0.01 -17.48 19.47
CA LYS A 267 0.88 -16.97 20.53
C LYS A 267 2.31 -17.51 20.42
N GLU A 268 2.46 -18.81 20.17
CA GLU A 268 3.77 -19.43 19.96
C GLU A 268 4.46 -18.89 18.70
N TYR A 269 3.64 -18.53 17.72
CA TYR A 269 4.10 -18.04 16.46
C TYR A 269 4.53 -16.56 16.53
N ASN A 270 3.65 -15.65 16.95
CA ASN A 270 3.91 -14.24 17.25
C ASN A 270 2.92 -13.73 18.30
N PRO A 271 3.38 -13.41 19.53
CA PRO A 271 2.52 -12.87 20.59
C PRO A 271 1.75 -11.60 20.21
N GLU A 272 2.29 -10.76 19.30
CA GLU A 272 1.65 -9.52 18.85
C GLU A 272 0.34 -9.76 18.07
N LEU A 273 0.13 -10.96 17.54
CA LEU A 273 -1.12 -11.34 16.90
C LEU A 273 -2.28 -11.46 17.88
N LEU A 274 -1.99 -11.60 19.16
CA LEU A 274 -3.02 -11.65 20.20
C LEU A 274 -3.63 -10.27 20.50
N ASP A 275 -2.97 -9.19 20.12
CA ASP A 275 -3.45 -7.81 20.29
C ASP A 275 -4.41 -7.39 19.17
N LYS A 276 -4.60 -8.24 18.15
CA LYS A 276 -5.50 -7.98 17.02
C LYS A 276 -6.96 -8.19 17.36
N ASP A 277 -7.81 -7.41 16.71
CA ASP A 277 -9.25 -7.64 16.73
C ASP A 277 -9.59 -9.02 16.15
N ARG A 278 -10.55 -9.71 16.79
CA ARG A 278 -10.88 -11.10 16.48
C ARG A 278 -12.37 -11.27 16.29
N LEU A 279 -12.71 -12.04 15.24
CA LEU A 279 -14.08 -12.47 14.98
C LEU A 279 -14.08 -14.00 14.82
N ILE A 280 -15.05 -14.67 15.44
CA ILE A 280 -15.22 -16.12 15.30
C ILE A 280 -16.36 -16.39 14.34
N ALA A 281 -16.13 -17.17 13.31
CA ALA A 281 -17.14 -17.66 12.38
C ALA A 281 -17.35 -19.16 12.60
N ILE A 282 -18.50 -19.54 13.11
CA ILE A 282 -18.91 -20.93 13.23
C ILE A 282 -19.43 -21.36 11.86
N SER A 283 -18.57 -22.07 11.11
CA SER A 283 -18.82 -22.47 9.73
C SER A 283 -19.69 -23.73 9.66
N LYS A 284 -20.21 -24.08 8.46
CA LYS A 284 -21.09 -25.22 8.21
C LYS A 284 -22.39 -25.19 9.05
N SER A 285 -22.90 -24.01 9.35
CA SER A 285 -24.13 -23.88 10.15
C SER A 285 -25.40 -24.40 9.47
N ASP A 286 -25.31 -24.79 8.20
CA ASP A 286 -26.37 -25.49 7.47
C ASP A 286 -26.60 -26.93 7.97
N MET A 287 -25.66 -27.49 8.74
CA MET A 287 -25.77 -28.81 9.34
C MET A 287 -26.50 -28.79 10.69
N LEU A 288 -26.76 -27.60 11.23
CA LEU A 288 -27.40 -27.41 12.52
C LEU A 288 -28.90 -27.15 12.37
N ASP A 289 -29.70 -27.75 13.25
CA ASP A 289 -31.09 -27.33 13.49
C ASP A 289 -31.13 -26.13 14.47
N ASP A 290 -32.33 -25.61 14.71
CA ASP A 290 -32.47 -24.42 15.54
C ASP A 290 -32.15 -24.72 17.03
N GLU A 291 -32.41 -25.96 17.50
CA GLU A 291 -32.12 -26.35 18.89
C GLU A 291 -30.60 -26.46 19.12
N LEU A 292 -29.88 -27.12 18.21
CA LEU A 292 -28.43 -27.23 18.27
C LEU A 292 -27.74 -25.86 18.09
N THR A 293 -28.29 -25.00 17.21
CA THR A 293 -27.76 -23.64 17.02
C THR A 293 -27.84 -22.84 18.33
N GLU A 294 -28.97 -22.95 19.07
CA GLU A 294 -29.09 -22.25 20.32
C GLU A 294 -28.23 -22.86 21.43
N ALA A 295 -28.12 -24.18 21.50
CA ALA A 295 -27.24 -24.86 22.45
C ALA A 295 -25.77 -24.42 22.25
N ILE A 296 -25.27 -24.45 21.02
CA ILE A 296 -23.91 -23.99 20.68
C ILE A 296 -23.74 -22.49 21.00
N ARG A 297 -24.76 -21.68 20.74
CA ARG A 297 -24.73 -20.25 21.08
C ARG A 297 -24.50 -20.03 22.58
N GLN A 298 -25.24 -20.76 23.43
CA GLN A 298 -25.12 -20.67 24.90
C GLN A 298 -23.71 -21.13 25.36
N GLU A 299 -23.22 -22.21 24.80
CA GLU A 299 -21.89 -22.72 25.08
C GLU A 299 -20.79 -21.71 24.71
N VAL A 300 -20.86 -21.16 23.50
CA VAL A 300 -19.90 -20.17 22.99
C VAL A 300 -19.92 -18.89 23.84
N VAL A 301 -21.09 -18.37 24.18
CA VAL A 301 -21.20 -17.20 25.07
C VAL A 301 -20.61 -17.46 26.45
N ALA A 302 -20.84 -18.66 27.00
CA ALA A 302 -20.30 -19.02 28.31
C ALA A 302 -18.75 -19.19 28.30
N GLY A 303 -18.18 -19.71 27.20
CA GLY A 303 -16.78 -20.05 27.12
C GLY A 303 -15.87 -18.96 26.53
N LEU A 304 -16.37 -18.09 25.66
CA LEU A 304 -15.58 -17.11 24.93
C LEU A 304 -15.78 -15.65 25.40
N GLY A 305 -16.69 -15.42 26.36
CA GLY A 305 -16.96 -14.09 26.92
C GLY A 305 -17.44 -13.10 25.86
N ASP A 306 -16.80 -11.91 25.80
CA ASP A 306 -17.19 -10.81 24.91
C ASP A 306 -16.67 -10.96 23.48
N THR A 307 -16.00 -12.06 23.13
CA THR A 307 -15.48 -12.26 21.76
C THR A 307 -16.64 -12.37 20.77
N PRO A 308 -16.71 -11.49 19.74
CA PRO A 308 -17.82 -11.53 18.78
C PRO A 308 -17.77 -12.81 17.93
N PHE A 309 -18.94 -13.40 17.70
CA PHE A 309 -19.07 -14.59 16.86
C PHE A 309 -20.31 -14.56 15.96
N LEU A 310 -20.25 -15.29 14.86
CA LEU A 310 -21.35 -15.43 13.88
C LEU A 310 -21.45 -16.87 13.40
N PHE A 311 -22.70 -17.32 13.14
CA PHE A 311 -22.95 -18.57 12.43
C PHE A 311 -23.00 -18.31 10.92
N ILE A 312 -22.21 -19.05 10.16
CA ILE A 312 -22.14 -18.89 8.71
C ILE A 312 -22.24 -20.25 7.99
N SER A 313 -22.75 -20.20 6.78
CA SER A 313 -22.66 -21.31 5.83
C SER A 313 -22.25 -20.80 4.46
N SER A 314 -21.12 -21.26 3.98
CA SER A 314 -20.64 -20.98 2.62
C SER A 314 -21.49 -21.65 1.55
N VAL A 315 -22.20 -22.75 1.90
CA VAL A 315 -23.02 -23.53 0.96
C VAL A 315 -24.40 -22.90 0.78
N SER A 316 -25.07 -22.57 1.89
CA SER A 316 -26.43 -21.96 1.86
C SER A 316 -26.40 -20.43 1.72
N GLY A 317 -25.25 -19.78 1.92
CA GLY A 317 -25.14 -18.31 1.96
C GLY A 317 -25.61 -17.69 3.27
N LYS A 318 -26.07 -18.49 4.25
CA LYS A 318 -26.57 -17.99 5.56
C LYS A 318 -25.43 -17.26 6.30
N GLY A 319 -25.71 -16.06 6.82
CA GLY A 319 -24.75 -15.28 7.61
C GLY A 319 -23.62 -14.60 6.83
N ILE A 320 -23.46 -14.86 5.53
CA ILE A 320 -22.33 -14.34 4.73
C ILE A 320 -22.34 -12.81 4.63
N GLN A 321 -23.52 -12.19 4.40
CA GLN A 321 -23.58 -10.73 4.34
C GLN A 321 -23.32 -10.10 5.70
N GLN A 322 -23.83 -10.69 6.78
CA GLN A 322 -23.55 -10.22 8.15
C GLN A 322 -22.06 -10.30 8.49
N LEU A 323 -21.39 -11.37 8.03
CA LEU A 323 -19.94 -11.52 8.16
C LEU A 323 -19.18 -10.38 7.45
N LYS A 324 -19.55 -10.07 6.20
CA LYS A 324 -18.93 -8.96 5.44
C LYS A 324 -19.12 -7.62 6.13
N ASP A 325 -20.35 -7.33 6.59
CA ASP A 325 -20.69 -6.09 7.27
C ASP A 325 -19.89 -5.97 8.59
N LYS A 326 -19.79 -7.06 9.38
CA LYS A 326 -19.06 -7.06 10.66
C LYS A 326 -17.56 -6.92 10.48
N LEU A 327 -16.96 -7.62 9.49
CA LEU A 327 -15.54 -7.47 9.16
C LEU A 327 -15.23 -6.04 8.73
N TRP A 328 -16.09 -5.44 7.92
CA TRP A 328 -15.91 -4.05 7.49
C TRP A 328 -15.94 -3.07 8.68
N GLU A 329 -16.89 -3.24 9.62
CA GLU A 329 -16.96 -2.44 10.84
C GLU A 329 -15.70 -2.52 11.69
N MET A 330 -15.07 -3.72 11.77
CA MET A 330 -13.86 -3.94 12.57
C MET A 330 -12.58 -3.43 11.89
N ILE A 331 -12.56 -3.25 10.57
CA ILE A 331 -11.41 -2.74 9.83
C ILE A 331 -11.31 -1.21 9.91
N GLN A 332 -12.44 -0.50 10.14
CA GLN A 332 -12.50 0.96 10.25
C GLN A 332 -12.04 1.47 11.61
#